data_bbd262a904f1c4edac8f7e3aa5f0ab77
#
_entry.id   bbd262a904f1c4edac8f7e3aa5f0ab77
#
_cell.length_a   1.000
_cell.length_b   1.000
_cell.length_c   1.000
_cell.angle_alpha   90.00
_cell.angle_beta   90.00
_cell.angle_gamma   90.00
#
_symmetry.space_group_name_H-M   'P 1'
#
loop_
_entity.id
_entity.type
_entity.pdbx_description
1 polymer ?
#
loop_
_entity_poly.entity_id
_entity_poly.type
_entity_poly.pdbx_seq_one_letter_code
_entity_poly.pdbx_strand_id
1 'polypeptide(L)'
;MIPFKPKKKFGQNFLNDENLCSKIASYVNPTNCKSLIEVGPGLGFLTRKLLDINIDEKNFVEIDKDCIDYLQKSIPEISTSIINDDFLKINLKSFK
;
A
#
# COMPACT_ATOMS: atom_id res chain seq x y z
N MET A 1 0.59 18.29 0.63
CA MET A 1 1.91 18.51 0.00
C MET A 1 2.63 17.19 -0.17
N ILE A 2 3.23 16.98 -1.33
CA ILE A 2 4.02 15.78 -1.60
C ILE A 2 5.42 16.02 -1.01
N PRO A 3 5.88 15.17 -0.06
CA PRO A 3 7.16 15.40 0.63
C PRO A 3 8.40 15.13 -0.22
N PHE A 4 8.25 14.46 -1.36
CA PHE A 4 9.32 14.18 -2.30
C PHE A 4 8.73 13.87 -3.67
N LYS A 5 9.58 13.92 -4.72
CA LYS A 5 9.13 13.70 -6.09
C LYS A 5 9.03 12.21 -6.42
N PRO A 6 8.09 11.81 -7.28
CA PRO A 6 8.07 10.46 -7.83
C PRO A 6 9.39 10.14 -8.53
N LYS A 7 9.84 8.90 -8.41
CA LYS A 7 11.10 8.44 -9.01
C LYS A 7 10.81 7.63 -10.27
N LYS A 8 11.32 8.11 -11.40
CA LYS A 8 11.09 7.44 -12.70
C LYS A 8 11.60 6.00 -12.72
N LYS A 9 12.71 5.72 -12.04
CA LYS A 9 13.30 4.38 -12.02
C LYS A 9 12.39 3.33 -11.38
N PHE A 10 11.44 3.77 -10.56
CA PHE A 10 10.45 2.88 -9.93
C PHE A 10 9.10 2.92 -10.64
N GLY A 11 8.96 3.71 -11.70
CA GLY A 11 7.69 3.90 -12.37
C GLY A 11 6.66 4.56 -11.48
N GLN A 12 7.09 5.37 -10.53
CA GLN A 12 6.20 5.98 -9.55
C GLN A 12 5.26 7.00 -10.18
N ASN A 13 4.01 6.92 -9.77
CA ASN A 13 2.98 7.89 -10.08
C ASN A 13 2.06 7.93 -8.86
N PHE A 14 2.34 8.86 -7.95
CA PHE A 14 1.65 8.89 -6.66
C PHE A 14 0.17 9.16 -6.83
N LEU A 15 -0.65 8.20 -6.41
CA LEU A 15 -2.09 8.32 -6.40
C LEU A 15 -2.49 9.21 -5.21
N ASN A 16 -3.10 10.36 -5.50
CA ASN A 16 -3.51 11.33 -4.47
C ASN A 16 -4.96 11.78 -4.58
N ASP A 17 -5.76 11.10 -5.40
CA ASP A 17 -7.18 11.37 -5.56
C ASP A 17 -7.98 10.54 -4.56
N GLU A 18 -8.48 11.19 -3.51
CA GLU A 18 -9.21 10.50 -2.45
C GLU A 18 -10.51 9.86 -2.94
N ASN A 19 -11.20 10.49 -3.90
CA ASN A 19 -12.43 9.92 -4.46
C ASN A 19 -12.12 8.63 -5.23
N LEU A 20 -11.05 8.65 -6.01
CA LEU A 20 -10.62 7.45 -6.74
C LEU A 20 -10.17 6.35 -5.78
N CYS A 21 -9.42 6.71 -4.73
CA CYS A 21 -9.00 5.76 -3.72
C CYS A 21 -10.19 5.10 -3.02
N SER A 22 -11.21 5.89 -2.68
CA SER A 22 -12.44 5.38 -2.07
C SER A 22 -13.15 4.42 -3.02
N LYS A 23 -13.20 4.76 -4.32
CA LYS A 23 -13.82 3.91 -5.33
C LYS A 23 -13.07 2.58 -5.47
N ILE A 24 -11.74 2.63 -5.54
CA ILE A 24 -10.91 1.43 -5.63
C ILE A 24 -11.13 0.54 -4.40
N ALA A 25 -11.10 1.12 -3.21
CA ALA A 25 -11.32 0.39 -1.97
C ALA A 25 -12.70 -0.26 -1.93
N SER A 26 -13.71 0.37 -2.53
CA SER A 26 -15.07 -0.16 -2.56
C SER A 26 -15.21 -1.47 -3.34
N TYR A 27 -14.26 -1.77 -4.22
CA TYR A 27 -14.26 -3.03 -4.96
C TYR A 27 -13.77 -4.22 -4.14
N VAL A 28 -13.14 -3.97 -3.00
CA VAL A 28 -12.68 -5.04 -2.11
C VAL A 28 -13.86 -5.55 -1.30
N ASN A 29 -14.16 -6.85 -1.44
CA ASN A 29 -15.25 -7.48 -0.71
C ASN A 29 -14.68 -8.27 0.48
N PRO A 30 -14.84 -7.78 1.73
CA PRO A 30 -14.27 -8.45 2.89
C PRO A 30 -14.89 -9.83 3.16
N THR A 31 -16.08 -10.11 2.62
CA THR A 31 -16.70 -11.42 2.77
C THR A 31 -15.92 -12.50 2.03
N ASN A 32 -15.35 -12.16 0.88
CA ASN A 32 -14.63 -13.10 0.02
C ASN A 32 -13.13 -13.01 0.09
N CYS A 33 -12.60 -12.09 0.93
CA CYS A 33 -11.19 -11.79 0.96
C CYS A 33 -10.67 -11.86 2.40
N LYS A 34 -9.71 -12.76 2.65
CA LYS A 34 -9.10 -12.91 3.98
C LYS A 34 -7.75 -12.22 4.08
N SER A 35 -7.13 -11.93 2.94
CA SER A 35 -5.80 -11.36 2.87
C SER A 35 -5.75 -10.34 1.74
N LEU A 36 -5.08 -9.23 1.97
CA LEU A 36 -4.95 -8.14 1.03
C LEU A 36 -3.49 -7.74 0.89
N ILE A 37 -3.06 -7.53 -0.34
CA ILE A 37 -1.72 -7.00 -0.62
C ILE A 37 -1.90 -5.74 -1.46
N GLU A 38 -1.39 -4.62 -0.95
CA GLU A 38 -1.28 -3.39 -1.74
C GLU A 38 0.13 -3.28 -2.30
N VAL A 39 0.25 -3.13 -3.61
CA VAL A 39 1.54 -2.96 -4.29
C VAL A 39 1.75 -1.48 -4.57
N GLY A 40 2.89 -0.95 -4.09
CA GLY A 40 3.25 0.44 -4.31
C GLY A 40 2.37 1.43 -3.57
N PRO A 41 2.23 1.32 -2.23
CA PRO A 41 1.37 2.24 -1.48
C PRO A 41 1.79 3.71 -1.57
N GLY A 42 3.06 3.99 -1.91
CA GLY A 42 3.52 5.35 -2.13
C GLY A 42 3.34 6.24 -0.91
N LEU A 43 2.47 7.24 -1.01
CA LEU A 43 2.18 8.17 0.09
C LEU A 43 1.02 7.71 0.98
N GLY A 44 0.40 6.57 0.67
CA GLY A 44 -0.59 5.95 1.54
C GLY A 44 -2.02 6.44 1.40
N PHE A 45 -2.36 7.15 0.31
CA PHE A 45 -3.74 7.61 0.12
C PHE A 45 -4.73 6.45 -0.02
N LEU A 46 -4.42 5.47 -0.86
CA LEU A 46 -5.23 4.26 -0.98
C LEU A 46 -5.11 3.41 0.28
N THR A 47 -3.90 3.31 0.84
CA THR A 47 -3.63 2.53 2.05
C THR A 47 -4.60 2.89 3.16
N ARG A 48 -4.81 4.19 3.41
CA ARG A 48 -5.72 4.65 4.48
C ARG A 48 -7.14 4.17 4.26
N LYS A 49 -7.60 4.13 3.00
CA LYS A 49 -8.94 3.62 2.68
C LYS A 49 -9.02 2.11 2.90
N LEU A 50 -7.96 1.39 2.56
CA LEU A 50 -7.91 -0.07 2.74
C LEU A 50 -7.88 -0.48 4.21
N LEU A 51 -7.33 0.36 5.09
CA LEU A 51 -7.28 0.07 6.52
C LEU A 51 -8.66 0.02 7.16
N ASP A 52 -9.63 0.72 6.59
CA ASP A 52 -11.00 0.72 7.12
C ASP A 52 -11.77 -0.55 6.76
N ILE A 53 -11.23 -1.38 5.88
CA ILE A 53 -11.88 -2.62 5.46
C ILE A 53 -11.54 -3.71 6.47
N ASN A 54 -12.55 -4.48 6.88
CA ASN A 54 -12.39 -5.56 7.87
C ASN A 54 -11.81 -6.81 7.20
N ILE A 55 -10.51 -6.83 7.03
CA ILE A 55 -9.73 -7.96 6.51
C ILE A 55 -8.61 -8.25 7.49
N ASP A 56 -8.46 -9.52 7.86
CA ASP A 56 -7.54 -9.92 8.93
C ASP A 56 -6.07 -9.67 8.59
N GLU A 57 -5.68 -9.91 7.35
CA GLU A 57 -4.29 -9.81 6.95
C GLU A 57 -4.12 -8.81 5.81
N LYS A 58 -3.31 -7.79 6.07
CA LYS A 58 -3.00 -6.73 5.10
C LYS A 58 -1.50 -6.57 5.03
N ASN A 59 -0.95 -6.61 3.82
CA ASN A 59 0.47 -6.41 3.58
C ASN A 59 0.66 -5.33 2.50
N PHE A 60 1.75 -4.57 2.62
CA PHE A 60 2.04 -3.44 1.76
C PHE A 60 3.45 -3.60 1.21
N VAL A 61 3.56 -3.76 -0.09
CA VAL A 61 4.85 -4.01 -0.75
C VAL A 61 5.32 -2.72 -1.42
N GLU A 62 6.45 -2.19 -0.99
CA GLU A 62 7.01 -0.93 -1.48
C GLU A 62 8.49 -1.08 -1.76
N ILE A 63 8.92 -0.65 -2.94
CA ILE A 63 10.32 -0.72 -3.35
C ILE A 63 11.12 0.51 -2.90
N ASP A 64 10.46 1.64 -2.71
CA ASP A 64 11.11 2.92 -2.41
C ASP A 64 11.21 3.15 -0.91
N LYS A 65 12.44 3.21 -0.39
CA LYS A 65 12.68 3.42 1.05
C LYS A 65 12.16 4.75 1.55
N ASP A 66 12.17 5.79 0.71
CA ASP A 66 11.63 7.10 1.11
C ASP A 66 10.13 7.00 1.36
N CYS A 67 9.41 6.24 0.52
CA CYS A 67 8.00 5.97 0.74
C CYS A 67 7.79 5.18 2.03
N ILE A 68 8.61 4.16 2.28
CA ILE A 68 8.50 3.36 3.49
C ILE A 68 8.68 4.22 4.74
N ASP A 69 9.72 5.05 4.76
CA ASP A 69 9.98 5.94 5.89
C ASP A 69 8.78 6.88 6.13
N TYR A 70 8.23 7.42 5.06
CA TYR A 70 7.06 8.28 5.13
C TYR A 70 5.85 7.53 5.67
N LEU A 71 5.60 6.33 5.17
CA LEU A 71 4.45 5.50 5.59
C LEU A 71 4.56 5.10 7.06
N GLN A 72 5.74 4.73 7.52
CA GLN A 72 5.95 4.33 8.92
C GLN A 72 5.66 5.48 9.88
N LYS A 73 5.96 6.70 9.47
CA LYS A 73 5.69 7.90 10.28
C LYS A 73 4.25 8.34 10.18
N SER A 74 3.65 8.25 8.99
CA SER A 74 2.31 8.76 8.71
C SER A 74 1.20 7.78 9.09
N ILE A 75 1.48 6.48 8.98
CA ILE A 75 0.52 5.41 9.26
C ILE A 75 1.24 4.34 10.10
N PRO A 76 1.50 4.65 11.40
CA PRO A 76 2.29 3.72 12.25
C PRO A 76 1.70 2.33 12.36
N GLU A 77 0.40 2.19 12.24
CA GLU A 77 -0.29 0.90 12.38
C GLU A 77 0.11 -0.13 11.32
N ILE A 78 0.68 0.29 10.19
CA ILE A 78 1.13 -0.65 9.16
C ILE A 78 2.64 -0.93 9.20
N SER A 79 3.37 -0.36 10.16
CA SER A 79 4.84 -0.44 10.22
C SER A 79 5.39 -1.84 10.06
N THR A 80 4.77 -2.82 10.72
CA THR A 80 5.23 -4.20 10.69
C THR A 80 4.72 -4.99 9.49
N SER A 81 3.83 -4.39 8.70
CA SER A 81 3.21 -5.02 7.53
C SER A 81 3.78 -4.50 6.20
N ILE A 82 4.75 -3.61 6.26
CA ILE A 82 5.41 -3.09 5.07
C ILE A 82 6.57 -4.00 4.69
N ILE A 83 6.59 -4.40 3.42
CA ILE A 83 7.65 -5.24 2.87
C ILE A 83 8.43 -4.40 1.86
N ASN A 84 9.72 -4.20 2.13
CA ASN A 84 10.60 -3.46 1.22
C ASN A 84 11.16 -4.41 0.17
N ASP A 85 10.45 -4.54 -0.93
CA ASP A 85 10.89 -5.42 -2.02
C ASP A 85 10.22 -5.02 -3.33
N ASP A 86 10.73 -5.59 -4.42
CA ASP A 86 10.11 -5.50 -5.73
C ASP A 86 9.05 -6.60 -5.83
N PHE A 87 7.79 -6.20 -6.00
CA PHE A 87 6.68 -7.14 -6.08
C PHE A 87 6.90 -8.23 -7.14
N LEU A 88 7.53 -7.87 -8.26
CA LEU A 88 7.79 -8.83 -9.34
C LEU A 88 8.77 -9.94 -8.94
N LYS A 89 9.53 -9.74 -7.85
CA LYS A 89 10.52 -10.70 -7.35
C LYS A 89 10.03 -11.48 -6.13
N ILE A 90 8.89 -11.09 -5.56
CA ILE A 90 8.37 -11.71 -4.36
C ILE A 90 7.72 -13.06 -4.69
N ASN A 91 7.97 -14.04 -3.83
CA ASN A 91 7.27 -15.31 -3.89
C ASN A 91 5.91 -15.18 -3.21
N LEU A 92 4.84 -15.14 -4.00
CA LEU A 92 3.48 -14.97 -3.47
C LEU A 92 3.05 -16.12 -2.57
N LYS A 93 3.69 -17.26 -2.64
CA LYS A 93 3.40 -18.40 -1.76
C LYS A 93 3.78 -18.14 -0.30
N SER A 94 4.62 -17.12 -0.04
CA SER A 94 4.94 -16.73 1.33
C SER A 94 3.82 -15.95 2.00
N PHE A 95 2.80 -15.55 1.27
CA PHE A 95 1.60 -14.89 1.81
C PHE A 95 0.50 -15.94 2.06
N LYS A 96 -0.22 -15.74 3.13
CA LYS A 96 -1.30 -16.66 3.52
C LYS A 96 -2.65 -16.23 2.98
#